data_537a8eea045775fe69adfa6c4e8f65d1
#
_entry.id   537a8eea045775fe69adfa6c4e8f65d1
#
_cell.length_a   1.000
_cell.length_b   1.000
_cell.length_c   1.000
_cell.angle_alpha   90.00
_cell.angle_beta   90.00
_cell.angle_gamma   90.00
#
_symmetry.space_group_name_H-M   'P 1'
#
loop_
_entity.id
_entity.type
_entity.pdbx_description
1 polymer ?
#
loop_
_entity_poly.entity_id
_entity_poly.type
_entity_poly.pdbx_seq_one_letter_code
_entity_poly.pdbx_strand_id
1 'polypeptide(L)'
;MKTMIQAILTMGGNTLAKELLDLDLPVSQSAFVQRRYQIKHQAFKTLFRDITSKIPISDNLPILAVDGSDVILPRNRFDKTTSFQTGPHHTPYNLIHINALYTLEQEIYHDLRIQDNREVDERAAFIDMMKTSSFKQALVIMDRGYESYNVMAHCQERNWSYIIRIRDGNHSMKSGFNLPDTPCFDEAFDLNICRKQTNDMKELYRDFPNQYHFLPHNASFDFLLNSSRKSDPLQFYELHFRMVRLEIKPGFFETLVTNTDYSPEKLKELYAYRWGIETSFRDLKYSIGLTHFHAKKKEGILQEIYARFINFNVCKWLTSHVAIKTSKLKQTYKICFSDAVYACRKFLRNKLTSFQLETYIAKHLSIIRPNRTFQRKIKSKAPVSFTYRVT
;
A
#
# COMPACT_ATOMS: atom_id res chain seq x y z
N MET A 1 24.70 -8.65 18.08
CA MET A 1 23.86 -8.34 16.90
C MET A 1 22.41 -8.74 17.08
N LYS A 2 22.09 -9.97 17.44
CA LYS A 2 20.72 -10.46 17.69
C LYS A 2 19.93 -9.53 18.63
N THR A 3 20.46 -9.21 19.81
CA THR A 3 19.81 -8.32 20.78
C THR A 3 19.52 -6.92 20.22
N MET A 4 20.41 -6.39 19.38
CA MET A 4 20.21 -5.08 18.74
C MET A 4 19.05 -5.11 17.74
N ILE A 5 18.97 -6.16 16.91
CA ILE A 5 17.86 -6.35 15.96
C ILE A 5 16.54 -6.49 16.72
N GLN A 6 16.50 -7.34 17.75
CA GLN A 6 15.32 -7.51 18.61
C GLN A 6 14.90 -6.19 19.27
N ALA A 7 15.86 -5.40 19.74
CA ALA A 7 15.58 -4.08 20.31
C ALA A 7 14.89 -3.18 19.28
N ILE A 8 15.47 -3.01 18.09
CA ILE A 8 14.92 -2.17 17.02
C ILE A 8 13.51 -2.66 16.59
N LEU A 9 13.32 -3.98 16.48
CA LEU A 9 12.03 -4.57 16.12
C LEU A 9 10.94 -4.25 17.14
N THR A 10 11.28 -4.28 18.43
CA THR A 10 10.27 -4.19 19.51
C THR A 10 10.10 -2.79 20.10
N MET A 11 10.92 -1.81 19.71
CA MET A 11 10.75 -0.41 20.12
C MET A 11 9.38 0.13 19.76
N GLY A 12 8.81 0.92 20.68
CA GLY A 12 7.51 1.57 20.54
C GLY A 12 7.62 3.06 20.18
N GLY A 13 6.77 3.86 20.82
CA GLY A 13 6.73 5.33 20.68
C GLY A 13 7.39 6.08 21.84
N ASN A 14 8.07 5.40 22.77
CA ASN A 14 8.76 6.03 23.88
C ASN A 14 10.08 6.69 23.43
N THR A 15 10.72 7.45 24.32
CA THR A 15 12.09 7.92 24.09
C THR A 15 13.08 6.76 24.06
N LEU A 16 14.21 6.90 23.36
CA LEU A 16 15.21 5.85 23.28
C LEU A 16 15.68 5.37 24.67
N ALA A 17 15.83 6.30 25.64
CA ALA A 17 16.21 5.94 27.01
C ALA A 17 15.20 4.99 27.66
N LYS A 18 13.91 5.30 27.54
CA LYS A 18 12.83 4.45 28.10
C LYS A 18 12.75 3.10 27.38
N GLU A 19 12.93 3.08 26.04
CA GLU A 19 12.96 1.82 25.30
C GLU A 19 14.12 0.92 25.72
N LEU A 20 15.31 1.49 25.94
CA LEU A 20 16.48 0.74 26.41
C LEU A 20 16.28 0.21 27.84
N LEU A 21 15.67 1.01 28.72
CA LEU A 21 15.32 0.59 30.07
C LEU A 21 14.29 -0.56 30.04
N ASP A 22 13.24 -0.44 29.24
CA ASP A 22 12.21 -1.48 29.05
C ASP A 22 12.77 -2.80 28.50
N LEU A 23 13.88 -2.73 27.78
CA LEU A 23 14.60 -3.88 27.22
C LEU A 23 15.66 -4.46 28.16
N ASP A 24 15.83 -3.87 29.34
CA ASP A 24 16.86 -4.24 30.33
C ASP A 24 18.29 -4.21 29.70
N LEU A 25 18.55 -3.24 28.81
CA LEU A 25 19.81 -3.10 28.12
C LEU A 25 20.70 -2.10 28.86
N PRO A 26 21.79 -2.54 29.51
CA PRO A 26 22.69 -1.68 30.28
C PRO A 26 23.68 -0.93 29.35
N VAL A 27 23.15 -0.19 28.38
CA VAL A 27 23.95 0.57 27.42
C VAL A 27 23.47 2.02 27.34
N SER A 28 24.41 2.94 27.12
CA SER A 28 24.05 4.34 26.89
C SER A 28 23.33 4.50 25.55
N GLN A 29 22.49 5.53 25.42
CA GLN A 29 21.83 5.87 24.16
C GLN A 29 22.84 6.09 23.03
N SER A 30 23.97 6.76 23.34
CA SER A 30 25.05 7.02 22.35
C SER A 30 25.67 5.72 21.86
N ALA A 31 26.02 4.80 22.77
CA ALA A 31 26.57 3.50 22.40
C ALA A 31 25.61 2.68 21.55
N PHE A 32 24.29 2.69 21.90
CA PHE A 32 23.27 2.04 21.10
C PHE A 32 23.17 2.62 19.69
N VAL A 33 23.13 3.96 19.56
CA VAL A 33 23.04 4.65 18.27
C VAL A 33 24.28 4.39 17.40
N GLN A 34 25.48 4.42 17.97
CA GLN A 34 26.72 4.10 17.23
C GLN A 34 26.70 2.65 16.72
N ARG A 35 26.30 1.72 17.57
CA ARG A 35 26.28 0.30 17.23
C ARG A 35 25.22 -0.06 16.19
N ARG A 36 24.03 0.55 16.25
CA ARG A 36 22.95 0.31 15.28
C ARG A 36 23.34 0.66 13.85
N TYR A 37 24.17 1.70 13.63
CA TYR A 37 24.62 2.09 12.29
C TYR A 37 25.65 1.14 11.67
N GLN A 38 26.14 0.15 12.41
CA GLN A 38 26.91 -0.95 11.85
C GLN A 38 26.02 -1.99 11.15
N ILE A 39 24.70 -1.96 11.37
CA ILE A 39 23.74 -2.82 10.72
C ILE A 39 23.13 -2.05 9.55
N LYS A 40 23.22 -2.61 8.33
CA LYS A 40 22.58 -2.00 7.16
C LYS A 40 21.07 -2.27 7.17
N HIS A 41 20.28 -1.31 6.69
CA HIS A 41 18.81 -1.48 6.59
C HIS A 41 18.40 -2.64 5.69
N GLN A 42 19.25 -3.03 4.73
CA GLN A 42 19.04 -4.22 3.90
C GLN A 42 18.84 -5.49 4.73
N ALA A 43 19.50 -5.60 5.90
CA ALA A 43 19.29 -6.72 6.80
C ALA A 43 17.83 -6.79 7.30
N PHE A 44 17.24 -5.64 7.60
CA PHE A 44 15.82 -5.56 7.98
C PHE A 44 14.89 -5.80 6.79
N LYS A 45 15.27 -5.35 5.59
CA LYS A 45 14.53 -5.66 4.35
C LYS A 45 14.50 -7.16 4.08
N THR A 46 15.64 -7.83 4.20
CA THR A 46 15.73 -9.30 4.06
C THR A 46 14.91 -9.99 5.14
N LEU A 47 15.05 -9.56 6.40
CA LEU A 47 14.29 -10.12 7.52
C LEU A 47 12.76 -9.94 7.32
N PHE A 48 12.33 -8.80 6.79
CA PHE A 48 10.92 -8.60 6.44
C PHE A 48 10.44 -9.64 5.43
N ARG A 49 11.19 -9.87 4.36
CA ARG A 49 10.85 -10.87 3.35
C ARG A 49 10.85 -12.28 3.91
N ASP A 50 11.86 -12.62 4.69
CA ASP A 50 12.00 -13.97 5.29
C ASP A 50 10.87 -14.29 6.27
N ILE A 51 10.47 -13.32 7.10
CA ILE A 51 9.35 -13.51 8.04
C ILE A 51 8.03 -13.58 7.27
N THR A 52 7.82 -12.69 6.33
CA THR A 52 6.58 -12.64 5.55
C THR A 52 6.38 -13.90 4.72
N SER A 53 7.44 -14.45 4.13
CA SER A 53 7.38 -15.70 3.35
C SER A 53 7.02 -16.95 4.18
N LYS A 54 7.16 -16.88 5.51
CA LYS A 54 6.80 -17.96 6.43
C LYS A 54 5.36 -17.90 6.93
N ILE A 55 4.67 -16.77 6.69
CA ILE A 55 3.26 -16.65 7.04
C ILE A 55 2.46 -17.39 5.97
N PRO A 56 1.65 -18.40 6.34
CA PRO A 56 0.87 -19.15 5.37
C PRO A 56 -0.11 -18.24 4.62
N ILE A 57 -0.18 -18.43 3.32
CA ILE A 57 -1.18 -17.78 2.45
C ILE A 57 -2.28 -18.80 2.22
N SER A 58 -3.52 -18.35 2.14
CA SER A 58 -4.67 -19.19 1.77
C SER A 58 -4.43 -19.85 0.39
N ASP A 59 -4.92 -21.09 0.21
CA ASP A 59 -4.88 -21.78 -1.08
C ASP A 59 -5.80 -21.14 -2.14
N ASN A 60 -6.65 -20.21 -1.75
CA ASN A 60 -7.49 -19.43 -2.64
C ASN A 60 -6.68 -18.38 -3.41
N LEU A 61 -7.25 -17.84 -4.49
CA LEU A 61 -6.68 -16.73 -5.23
C LEU A 61 -6.44 -15.54 -4.29
N PRO A 62 -5.20 -15.10 -4.08
CA PRO A 62 -4.90 -14.00 -3.17
C PRO A 62 -5.56 -12.70 -3.62
N ILE A 63 -6.29 -12.04 -2.72
CA ILE A 63 -6.86 -10.71 -2.97
C ILE A 63 -5.92 -9.68 -2.37
N LEU A 64 -5.29 -8.91 -3.23
CA LEU A 64 -4.28 -7.91 -2.89
C LEU A 64 -4.85 -6.50 -3.01
N ALA A 65 -4.35 -5.59 -2.19
CA ALA A 65 -4.47 -4.16 -2.42
C ALA A 65 -3.08 -3.53 -2.53
N VAL A 66 -2.96 -2.50 -3.34
CA VAL A 66 -1.78 -1.64 -3.40
C VAL A 66 -2.19 -0.21 -3.12
N ASP A 67 -1.40 0.48 -2.33
CA ASP A 67 -1.62 1.90 -2.03
C ASP A 67 -0.32 2.55 -1.56
N GLY A 68 -0.26 3.87 -1.65
CA GLY A 68 0.85 4.67 -1.18
C GLY A 68 0.52 5.46 0.08
N SER A 69 1.54 5.75 0.89
CA SER A 69 1.38 6.56 2.09
C SER A 69 2.61 7.36 2.43
N ASP A 70 2.41 8.66 2.63
CA ASP A 70 3.46 9.56 3.10
C ASP A 70 3.78 9.34 4.57
N VAL A 71 5.07 9.35 4.90
CA VAL A 71 5.58 9.27 6.27
C VAL A 71 6.48 10.46 6.54
N ILE A 72 6.08 11.28 7.52
CA ILE A 72 6.86 12.43 7.97
C ILE A 72 8.05 11.94 8.79
N LEU A 73 9.23 12.41 8.44
CA LEU A 73 10.49 12.04 9.09
C LEU A 73 10.93 13.10 10.10
N PRO A 74 11.83 12.74 11.03
CA PRO A 74 12.53 13.72 11.84
C PRO A 74 13.26 14.75 10.96
N ARG A 75 13.11 16.04 11.29
CA ARG A 75 13.67 17.12 10.48
C ARG A 75 15.18 16.98 10.32
N ASN A 76 15.63 16.94 9.08
CA ASN A 76 17.03 16.99 8.70
C ASN A 76 17.22 18.01 7.57
N ARG A 77 17.80 19.17 7.90
CA ARG A 77 18.00 20.28 6.94
C ARG A 77 19.02 19.95 5.85
N PHE A 78 19.88 18.97 6.08
CA PHE A 78 20.94 18.58 5.16
C PHE A 78 20.49 17.48 4.18
N ASP A 79 19.37 16.84 4.44
CA ASP A 79 18.83 15.82 3.56
C ASP A 79 17.86 16.46 2.56
N LYS A 80 18.40 16.76 1.38
CA LYS A 80 17.64 17.37 0.28
C LYS A 80 16.75 16.37 -0.46
N THR A 81 17.02 15.07 -0.33
CA THR A 81 16.26 14.02 -1.07
C THR A 81 14.87 13.81 -0.48
N THR A 82 14.75 13.95 0.83
CA THR A 82 13.48 13.81 1.56
C THR A 82 12.85 15.17 1.90
N SER A 83 13.51 16.28 1.59
CA SER A 83 12.99 17.62 1.89
C SER A 83 11.79 17.97 1.03
N PHE A 84 10.70 18.38 1.66
CA PHE A 84 9.45 18.79 1.04
C PHE A 84 8.99 20.14 1.59
N GLN A 85 8.42 20.98 0.72
CA GLN A 85 7.86 22.28 1.09
C GLN A 85 6.55 22.48 0.35
N THR A 86 5.46 22.74 1.07
CA THR A 86 4.12 22.93 0.50
C THR A 86 3.90 24.26 -0.17
N GLY A 87 4.77 25.24 0.09
CA GLY A 87 4.69 26.56 -0.51
C GLY A 87 5.88 27.43 -0.10
N PRO A 88 6.17 28.53 -0.81
CA PRO A 88 7.39 29.34 -0.62
C PRO A 88 7.56 29.89 0.80
N HIS A 89 6.46 30.11 1.51
CA HIS A 89 6.47 30.66 2.88
C HIS A 89 6.32 29.59 3.98
N HIS A 90 6.19 28.31 3.62
CA HIS A 90 6.04 27.24 4.59
C HIS A 90 7.39 26.69 5.02
N THR A 91 7.50 26.31 6.29
CA THR A 91 8.71 25.65 6.81
C THR A 91 8.89 24.28 6.14
N PRO A 92 10.06 23.99 5.53
CA PRO A 92 10.33 22.67 4.96
C PRO A 92 10.32 21.58 6.03
N TYR A 93 9.87 20.40 5.66
CA TYR A 93 9.92 19.20 6.48
C TYR A 93 10.43 18.01 5.64
N ASN A 94 10.79 16.92 6.30
CA ASN A 94 11.26 15.74 5.61
C ASN A 94 10.16 14.69 5.54
N LEU A 95 10.04 14.07 4.37
CA LEU A 95 9.03 13.06 4.13
C LEU A 95 9.55 12.02 3.14
N ILE A 96 9.09 10.79 3.27
CA ILE A 96 9.25 9.70 2.30
C ILE A 96 7.89 9.15 1.95
N HIS A 97 7.81 8.54 0.78
CA HIS A 97 6.65 7.83 0.31
C HIS A 97 6.86 6.32 0.39
N ILE A 98 5.89 5.59 0.93
CA ILE A 98 5.91 4.13 1.04
C ILE A 98 4.76 3.58 0.22
N ASN A 99 5.07 2.82 -0.82
CA ASN A 99 4.11 2.00 -1.54
C ASN A 99 4.14 0.59 -0.95
N ALA A 100 3.00 -0.01 -0.73
CA ALA A 100 2.92 -1.34 -0.14
C ALA A 100 1.93 -2.24 -0.87
N LEU A 101 2.28 -3.52 -0.98
CA LEU A 101 1.44 -4.60 -1.46
C LEU A 101 0.92 -5.39 -0.24
N TYR A 102 -0.40 -5.51 -0.12
CA TYR A 102 -1.08 -5.98 1.09
C TYR A 102 -2.12 -7.04 0.74
N THR A 103 -2.14 -8.19 1.43
CA THR A 103 -3.23 -9.16 1.34
C THR A 103 -4.40 -8.73 2.21
N LEU A 104 -5.57 -8.64 1.61
CA LEU A 104 -6.77 -8.20 2.30
C LEU A 104 -7.35 -9.25 3.25
N GLU A 105 -7.23 -10.53 2.91
CA GLU A 105 -7.74 -11.63 3.73
C GLU A 105 -6.88 -11.90 4.97
N GLN A 106 -5.56 -12.02 4.79
CA GLN A 106 -4.63 -12.28 5.90
C GLN A 106 -4.22 -11.01 6.65
N GLU A 107 -4.54 -9.84 6.11
CA GLU A 107 -4.13 -8.55 6.66
C GLU A 107 -2.60 -8.41 6.82
N ILE A 108 -1.82 -8.85 5.81
CA ILE A 108 -0.35 -8.91 5.84
C ILE A 108 0.25 -8.07 4.70
N TYR A 109 1.29 -7.30 5.01
CA TYR A 109 2.11 -6.63 3.99
C TYR A 109 3.10 -7.61 3.37
N HIS A 110 3.03 -7.81 2.05
CA HIS A 110 3.90 -8.74 1.32
C HIS A 110 5.16 -8.07 0.78
N ASP A 111 5.05 -6.86 0.28
CA ASP A 111 6.21 -6.10 -0.20
C ASP A 111 5.98 -4.61 0.01
N LEU A 112 7.06 -3.86 -0.03
CA LEU A 112 7.02 -2.40 0.04
C LEU A 112 8.16 -1.79 -0.78
N ARG A 113 7.89 -0.59 -1.32
CA ARG A 113 8.89 0.28 -1.94
C ARG A 113 8.89 1.61 -1.21
N ILE A 114 10.09 2.03 -0.82
CA ILE A 114 10.31 3.30 -0.13
C ILE A 114 10.97 4.23 -1.14
N GLN A 115 10.30 5.34 -1.44
CA GLN A 115 10.72 6.33 -2.42
C GLN A 115 10.99 7.67 -1.73
N ASP A 116 12.04 8.34 -2.17
CA ASP A 116 12.29 9.72 -1.78
C ASP A 116 11.24 10.63 -2.42
N ASN A 117 10.92 11.75 -1.79
CA ASN A 117 9.84 12.63 -2.21
C ASN A 117 9.91 13.12 -3.69
N ARG A 118 11.11 13.18 -4.26
CA ARG A 118 11.32 13.61 -5.66
C ARG A 118 11.16 12.49 -6.69
N GLU A 119 11.08 11.25 -6.25
CA GLU A 119 11.07 10.03 -7.09
C GLU A 119 9.77 9.26 -6.93
N VAL A 120 8.71 9.91 -6.43
CA VAL A 120 7.43 9.23 -6.18
C VAL A 120 6.77 8.86 -7.49
N ASP A 121 6.72 7.56 -7.75
CA ASP A 121 5.95 6.93 -8.82
C ASP A 121 5.30 5.65 -8.28
N GLU A 122 4.03 5.76 -7.90
CA GLU A 122 3.25 4.66 -7.32
C GLU A 122 3.04 3.51 -8.32
N ARG A 123 2.87 3.84 -9.62
CA ARG A 123 2.65 2.84 -10.68
C ARG A 123 3.91 2.03 -10.94
N ALA A 124 5.06 2.70 -11.07
CA ALA A 124 6.34 2.01 -11.21
C ALA A 124 6.68 1.18 -9.96
N ALA A 125 6.40 1.70 -8.76
CA ALA A 125 6.59 0.96 -7.52
C ALA A 125 5.73 -0.31 -7.46
N PHE A 126 4.47 -0.24 -7.90
CA PHE A 126 3.59 -1.41 -7.98
C PHE A 126 4.13 -2.45 -8.98
N ILE A 127 4.48 -2.03 -10.20
CA ILE A 127 5.03 -2.91 -11.24
C ILE A 127 6.29 -3.62 -10.72
N ASP A 128 7.17 -2.91 -10.02
CA ASP A 128 8.38 -3.49 -9.43
C ASP A 128 8.07 -4.50 -8.31
N MET A 129 7.09 -4.20 -7.44
CA MET A 129 6.61 -5.16 -6.44
C MET A 129 5.99 -6.40 -7.08
N MET A 130 5.20 -6.22 -8.14
CA MET A 130 4.58 -7.33 -8.88
C MET A 130 5.63 -8.22 -9.56
N LYS A 131 6.64 -7.63 -10.20
CA LYS A 131 7.76 -8.37 -10.85
C LYS A 131 8.52 -9.26 -9.85
N THR A 132 8.68 -8.79 -8.61
CA THR A 132 9.41 -9.51 -7.55
C THR A 132 8.52 -10.38 -6.67
N SER A 133 7.20 -10.37 -6.87
CA SER A 133 6.24 -11.13 -6.08
C SER A 133 6.33 -12.63 -6.33
N SER A 134 6.15 -13.42 -5.25
CA SER A 134 6.03 -14.88 -5.31
C SER A 134 4.67 -15.36 -5.80
N PHE A 135 3.65 -14.50 -5.84
CA PHE A 135 2.33 -14.86 -6.35
C PHE A 135 2.37 -15.10 -7.85
N LYS A 136 1.99 -16.31 -8.28
CA LYS A 136 1.84 -16.63 -9.70
C LYS A 136 0.59 -15.97 -10.29
N GLN A 137 -0.49 -16.00 -9.53
CA GLN A 137 -1.77 -15.38 -9.84
C GLN A 137 -2.26 -14.61 -8.61
N ALA A 138 -2.95 -13.52 -8.82
CA ALA A 138 -3.58 -12.72 -7.78
C ALA A 138 -4.69 -11.85 -8.37
N LEU A 139 -5.64 -11.43 -7.53
CA LEU A 139 -6.53 -10.32 -7.83
C LEU A 139 -6.01 -9.09 -7.10
N VAL A 140 -5.65 -8.02 -7.81
CA VAL A 140 -5.21 -6.77 -7.21
C VAL A 140 -6.26 -5.68 -7.34
N ILE A 141 -6.56 -5.00 -6.23
CA ILE A 141 -7.55 -3.92 -6.17
C ILE A 141 -6.83 -2.60 -5.95
N MET A 142 -7.05 -1.64 -6.83
CA MET A 142 -6.30 -0.40 -6.92
C MET A 142 -7.22 0.83 -6.97
N ASP A 143 -6.73 1.94 -6.46
CA ASP A 143 -7.44 3.21 -6.57
C ASP A 143 -7.17 3.90 -7.92
N ARG A 144 -7.79 5.07 -8.12
CA ARG A 144 -7.65 5.88 -9.35
C ARG A 144 -6.23 6.40 -9.63
N GLY A 145 -5.32 6.33 -8.69
CA GLY A 145 -3.90 6.68 -8.88
C GLY A 145 -3.21 5.71 -9.84
N TYR A 146 -3.68 4.47 -9.86
CA TYR A 146 -3.13 3.39 -10.69
C TYR A 146 -3.77 3.28 -12.09
N GLU A 147 -4.70 4.15 -12.47
CA GLU A 147 -5.31 4.23 -13.80
C GLU A 147 -4.20 4.41 -14.86
N SER A 148 -3.85 3.32 -15.57
CA SER A 148 -2.76 3.28 -16.55
C SER A 148 -2.82 2.03 -17.42
N TYR A 149 -2.72 2.20 -18.74
CA TYR A 149 -2.59 1.07 -19.68
C TYR A 149 -1.36 0.22 -19.37
N ASN A 150 -0.24 0.84 -18.96
CA ASN A 150 0.97 0.10 -18.59
C ASN A 150 0.74 -0.82 -17.38
N VAL A 151 0.03 -0.35 -16.37
CA VAL A 151 -0.33 -1.17 -15.19
C VAL A 151 -1.21 -2.35 -15.61
N MET A 152 -2.23 -2.09 -16.42
CA MET A 152 -3.14 -3.12 -16.93
C MET A 152 -2.40 -4.16 -17.77
N ALA A 153 -1.52 -3.73 -18.69
CA ALA A 153 -0.70 -4.60 -19.50
C ALA A 153 0.24 -5.48 -18.67
N HIS A 154 0.91 -4.91 -17.67
CA HIS A 154 1.72 -5.71 -16.75
C HIS A 154 0.92 -6.75 -15.96
N CYS A 155 -0.31 -6.43 -15.54
CA CYS A 155 -1.19 -7.41 -14.91
C CYS A 155 -1.57 -8.53 -15.89
N GLN A 156 -1.92 -8.19 -17.15
CA GLN A 156 -2.26 -9.15 -18.18
C GLN A 156 -1.09 -10.12 -18.46
N GLU A 157 0.12 -9.59 -18.67
CA GLU A 157 1.33 -10.40 -18.92
C GLU A 157 1.73 -11.29 -17.73
N ARG A 158 1.41 -10.83 -16.51
CA ARG A 158 1.68 -11.59 -15.30
C ARG A 158 0.58 -12.60 -14.96
N ASN A 159 -0.51 -12.60 -15.71
CA ASN A 159 -1.72 -13.38 -15.42
C ASN A 159 -2.31 -13.04 -14.03
N TRP A 160 -2.29 -11.74 -13.70
CA TRP A 160 -2.97 -11.19 -12.54
C TRP A 160 -4.29 -10.56 -12.93
N SER A 161 -5.32 -10.84 -12.17
CA SER A 161 -6.58 -10.12 -12.26
C SER A 161 -6.48 -8.76 -11.57
N TYR A 162 -7.24 -7.78 -12.05
CA TYR A 162 -7.26 -6.46 -11.44
C TYR A 162 -8.66 -5.86 -11.37
N ILE A 163 -8.86 -4.97 -10.40
CA ILE A 163 -9.99 -4.05 -10.30
C ILE A 163 -9.40 -2.67 -10.03
N ILE A 164 -9.47 -1.76 -10.99
CA ILE A 164 -8.94 -0.40 -10.90
C ILE A 164 -10.09 0.58 -10.99
N ARG A 165 -10.23 1.46 -9.99
CA ARG A 165 -11.13 2.60 -10.13
C ARG A 165 -10.50 3.62 -11.07
N ILE A 166 -11.29 4.12 -12.03
CA ILE A 166 -10.85 5.18 -12.93
C ILE A 166 -11.54 6.51 -12.60
N ARG A 167 -10.96 7.61 -13.11
CA ARG A 167 -11.50 8.95 -12.89
C ARG A 167 -12.75 9.17 -13.73
N ASP A 168 -13.70 9.96 -13.21
CA ASP A 168 -14.75 10.56 -14.02
C ASP A 168 -14.29 11.94 -14.50
N GLY A 169 -14.39 12.21 -15.77
CA GLY A 169 -14.06 13.55 -16.36
C GLY A 169 -13.31 13.47 -17.68
N ASN A 170 -13.10 14.63 -18.31
CA ASN A 170 -12.60 14.78 -19.69
C ASN A 170 -11.14 14.34 -19.90
N HIS A 171 -10.38 14.06 -18.85
CA HIS A 171 -8.97 13.61 -18.92
C HIS A 171 -8.77 12.22 -18.30
N SER A 172 -9.84 11.43 -18.22
CA SER A 172 -9.80 10.04 -17.75
C SER A 172 -9.64 9.08 -18.94
N MET A 173 -9.26 7.85 -18.64
CA MET A 173 -9.24 6.76 -19.64
C MET A 173 -10.60 6.65 -20.34
N LYS A 174 -11.70 6.84 -19.61
CA LYS A 174 -13.09 6.79 -20.11
C LYS A 174 -13.36 7.74 -21.26
N SER A 175 -12.72 8.90 -21.32
CA SER A 175 -12.96 9.90 -22.36
C SER A 175 -12.45 9.50 -23.76
N GLY A 176 -11.68 8.43 -23.85
CA GLY A 176 -11.18 7.89 -25.12
C GLY A 176 -12.11 6.85 -25.77
N PHE A 177 -13.27 6.56 -25.20
CA PHE A 177 -14.17 5.50 -25.64
C PHE A 177 -15.56 6.01 -25.95
N ASN A 178 -16.22 5.38 -26.94
CA ASN A 178 -17.65 5.53 -27.17
C ASN A 178 -18.38 4.62 -26.17
N LEU A 179 -18.92 5.22 -25.12
CA LEU A 179 -19.62 4.53 -24.03
C LEU A 179 -21.12 4.80 -24.11
N PRO A 180 -21.96 3.89 -23.59
CA PRO A 180 -23.39 4.13 -23.47
C PRO A 180 -23.71 5.39 -22.64
N ASP A 181 -24.69 6.16 -23.09
CA ASP A 181 -25.20 7.34 -22.35
C ASP A 181 -26.21 6.90 -21.28
N THR A 182 -25.81 5.95 -20.46
CA THR A 182 -26.60 5.41 -19.35
C THR A 182 -25.85 5.57 -18.04
N PRO A 183 -26.56 5.77 -16.92
CA PRO A 183 -25.91 5.91 -15.61
C PRO A 183 -25.04 4.71 -15.22
N CYS A 184 -25.44 3.51 -15.61
CA CYS A 184 -24.72 2.26 -15.41
C CYS A 184 -24.48 1.57 -16.75
N PHE A 185 -23.31 0.98 -16.93
CA PHE A 185 -22.95 0.18 -18.10
C PHE A 185 -21.91 -0.88 -17.74
N ASP A 186 -21.77 -1.88 -18.59
CA ASP A 186 -20.77 -2.95 -18.50
C ASP A 186 -20.34 -3.31 -19.93
N GLU A 187 -19.19 -2.78 -20.35
CA GLU A 187 -18.68 -2.87 -21.72
C GLU A 187 -17.30 -3.54 -21.74
N ALA A 188 -17.15 -4.51 -22.65
CA ALA A 188 -15.87 -5.20 -22.87
C ALA A 188 -15.12 -4.58 -24.05
N PHE A 189 -13.80 -4.55 -23.95
CA PHE A 189 -12.90 -3.95 -24.93
C PHE A 189 -11.74 -4.89 -25.26
N ASP A 190 -11.49 -5.02 -26.56
CA ASP A 190 -10.28 -5.60 -27.15
C ASP A 190 -9.51 -4.47 -27.83
N LEU A 191 -8.62 -3.82 -27.06
CA LEU A 191 -8.01 -2.56 -27.43
C LEU A 191 -6.61 -2.74 -28.03
N ASN A 192 -6.44 -2.36 -29.30
CA ASN A 192 -5.16 -2.32 -29.99
C ASN A 192 -4.45 -0.99 -29.70
N ILE A 193 -3.47 -1.02 -28.82
CA ILE A 193 -2.66 0.15 -28.44
C ILE A 193 -1.49 0.29 -29.40
N CYS A 194 -1.28 1.49 -29.95
CA CYS A 194 -0.21 1.77 -30.91
C CYS A 194 0.37 3.17 -30.68
N ARG A 195 1.66 3.36 -31.04
CA ARG A 195 2.35 4.67 -30.98
C ARG A 195 2.46 5.39 -32.31
N LYS A 196 1.95 4.80 -33.39
CA LYS A 196 2.03 5.39 -34.74
C LYS A 196 0.90 6.39 -35.01
N GLN A 197 1.20 7.43 -35.75
CA GLN A 197 0.26 8.48 -36.18
C GLN A 197 0.31 8.70 -37.69
N THR A 198 0.31 7.61 -38.49
CA THR A 198 0.07 7.73 -39.93
C THR A 198 -1.35 8.18 -40.20
N ASN A 199 -1.66 8.64 -41.40
CA ASN A 199 -3.00 9.07 -41.74
C ASN A 199 -4.02 7.92 -41.52
N ASP A 200 -3.71 6.73 -42.02
CA ASP A 200 -4.53 5.52 -41.86
C ASP A 200 -4.78 5.22 -40.35
N MET A 201 -3.74 5.33 -39.52
CA MET A 201 -3.89 5.11 -38.08
C MET A 201 -4.75 6.18 -37.42
N LYS A 202 -4.66 7.45 -37.84
CA LYS A 202 -5.53 8.51 -37.30
C LYS A 202 -6.99 8.29 -37.63
N GLU A 203 -7.29 7.73 -38.80
CA GLU A 203 -8.64 7.34 -39.22
C GLU A 203 -9.14 6.20 -38.33
N LEU A 204 -8.33 5.16 -38.10
CA LEU A 204 -8.70 4.06 -37.18
C LEU A 204 -8.99 4.55 -35.74
N TYR A 205 -8.17 5.45 -35.20
CA TYR A 205 -8.40 6.01 -33.86
C TYR A 205 -9.69 6.84 -33.77
N ARG A 206 -10.05 7.55 -34.84
CA ARG A 206 -11.26 8.36 -34.91
C ARG A 206 -12.50 7.52 -35.11
N ASP A 207 -12.44 6.56 -36.06
CA ASP A 207 -13.61 5.82 -36.51
C ASP A 207 -13.89 4.58 -35.65
N PHE A 208 -12.85 4.03 -34.97
CA PHE A 208 -12.95 2.86 -34.11
C PHE A 208 -12.27 3.07 -32.75
N PRO A 209 -12.69 4.08 -31.95
CA PRO A 209 -12.02 4.41 -30.68
C PRO A 209 -12.10 3.32 -29.63
N ASN A 210 -13.08 2.41 -29.71
CA ASN A 210 -13.22 1.26 -28.83
C ASN A 210 -12.28 0.09 -29.17
N GLN A 211 -11.62 0.13 -30.35
CA GLN A 211 -10.74 -0.94 -30.82
C GLN A 211 -9.29 -0.48 -31.01
N TYR A 212 -9.06 0.80 -31.25
CA TYR A 212 -7.73 1.36 -31.53
C TYR A 212 -7.46 2.57 -30.66
N HIS A 213 -6.29 2.58 -30.03
CA HIS A 213 -5.88 3.67 -29.15
C HIS A 213 -4.47 4.16 -29.46
N PHE A 214 -4.34 5.47 -29.66
CA PHE A 214 -3.04 6.10 -29.78
C PHE A 214 -2.41 6.36 -28.41
N LEU A 215 -1.19 5.87 -28.22
CA LEU A 215 -0.41 6.12 -27.02
C LEU A 215 0.72 7.12 -27.28
N PRO A 216 0.73 8.30 -26.68
CA PRO A 216 1.79 9.29 -26.84
C PRO A 216 3.17 8.76 -26.42
N HIS A 217 4.24 9.27 -27.06
CA HIS A 217 5.61 8.82 -26.75
C HIS A 217 6.06 9.12 -25.33
N ASN A 218 5.53 10.17 -24.70
CA ASN A 218 5.81 10.52 -23.31
C ASN A 218 5.01 9.68 -22.30
N ALA A 219 4.05 8.87 -22.74
CA ALA A 219 3.34 7.94 -21.87
C ALA A 219 4.21 6.70 -21.60
N SER A 220 4.34 6.33 -20.33
CA SER A 220 5.03 5.11 -19.93
C SER A 220 4.26 3.88 -20.44
N PHE A 221 4.93 3.03 -21.19
CA PHE A 221 4.39 1.74 -21.65
C PHE A 221 5.52 0.81 -22.07
N ASP A 222 5.70 -0.30 -21.38
CA ASP A 222 6.90 -1.14 -21.47
C ASP A 222 6.84 -2.17 -22.62
N PHE A 223 5.67 -2.36 -23.26
CA PHE A 223 5.43 -3.41 -24.25
C PHE A 223 5.43 -2.92 -25.71
N LEU A 224 5.64 -1.62 -25.93
CA LEU A 224 5.80 -1.04 -27.25
C LEU A 224 7.09 -0.21 -27.31
N LEU A 225 7.82 -0.34 -28.41
CA LEU A 225 9.02 0.47 -28.64
C LEU A 225 8.68 1.96 -28.55
N ASN A 226 9.45 2.67 -27.73
CA ASN A 226 9.32 4.13 -27.63
C ASN A 226 10.11 4.82 -28.75
N SER A 227 9.71 4.57 -29.99
CA SER A 227 10.31 5.19 -31.15
C SER A 227 9.29 5.98 -31.98
N SER A 228 9.70 7.17 -32.43
CA SER A 228 8.88 8.06 -33.25
C SER A 228 9.24 8.01 -34.74
N ARG A 229 10.20 7.18 -35.14
CA ARG A 229 10.67 7.13 -36.54
C ARG A 229 9.58 6.56 -37.44
N LYS A 230 9.35 7.21 -38.60
CA LYS A 230 8.38 6.71 -39.58
C LYS A 230 8.75 5.32 -40.12
N SER A 231 10.05 5.01 -40.17
CA SER A 231 10.60 3.72 -40.65
C SER A 231 10.38 2.54 -39.68
N ASP A 232 10.04 2.80 -38.44
CA ASP A 232 9.85 1.71 -37.49
C ASP A 232 8.59 0.89 -37.82
N PRO A 233 8.59 -0.42 -37.61
CA PRO A 233 7.45 -1.27 -37.93
C PRO A 233 6.20 -0.84 -37.14
N LEU A 234 5.04 -1.06 -37.74
CA LEU A 234 3.77 -0.92 -37.05
C LEU A 234 3.65 -2.03 -36.00
N GLN A 235 3.46 -1.66 -34.76
CA GLN A 235 3.29 -2.59 -33.66
C GLN A 235 2.03 -2.25 -32.88
N PHE A 236 1.27 -3.28 -32.52
CA PHE A 236 0.12 -3.21 -31.64
C PHE A 236 0.38 -4.02 -30.40
N TYR A 237 -0.17 -3.54 -29.29
CA TYR A 237 -0.34 -4.31 -28.08
C TYR A 237 -1.84 -4.50 -27.85
N GLU A 238 -2.29 -5.74 -27.78
CA GLU A 238 -3.67 -6.09 -27.47
C GLU A 238 -3.91 -6.09 -25.97
N LEU A 239 -4.84 -5.27 -25.51
CA LEU A 239 -5.24 -5.18 -24.12
C LEU A 239 -6.72 -5.51 -23.97
N HIS A 240 -7.02 -6.54 -23.17
CA HIS A 240 -8.38 -7.02 -22.93
C HIS A 240 -8.86 -6.55 -21.56
N PHE A 241 -10.00 -5.88 -21.51
CA PHE A 241 -10.59 -5.40 -20.26
C PHE A 241 -12.07 -5.07 -20.39
N ARG A 242 -12.73 -4.88 -19.26
CA ARG A 242 -14.09 -4.38 -19.14
C ARG A 242 -14.08 -3.05 -18.40
N MET A 243 -14.95 -2.13 -18.81
CA MET A 243 -15.33 -0.95 -18.02
C MET A 243 -16.72 -1.16 -17.46
N VAL A 244 -16.86 -1.11 -16.16
CA VAL A 244 -18.11 -1.30 -15.45
C VAL A 244 -18.41 -0.05 -14.64
N ARG A 245 -19.50 0.66 -15.02
CA ARG A 245 -19.98 1.80 -14.25
C ARG A 245 -21.17 1.36 -13.40
N LEU A 246 -21.07 1.56 -12.10
CA LEU A 246 -22.04 1.06 -11.15
C LEU A 246 -22.38 2.10 -10.08
N GLU A 247 -23.59 2.00 -9.54
CA GLU A 247 -24.04 2.86 -8.46
C GLU A 247 -23.54 2.33 -7.11
N ILE A 248 -22.70 3.14 -6.45
CA ILE A 248 -22.16 2.80 -5.13
C ILE A 248 -23.17 3.15 -4.02
N LYS A 249 -23.80 4.32 -4.14
CA LYS A 249 -24.86 4.84 -3.27
C LYS A 249 -25.87 5.57 -4.14
N PRO A 250 -27.12 5.76 -3.69
CA PRO A 250 -28.11 6.48 -4.46
C PRO A 250 -27.59 7.79 -5.05
N GLY A 251 -27.54 7.88 -6.38
CA GLY A 251 -27.03 9.01 -7.13
C GLY A 251 -25.50 9.16 -7.22
N PHE A 252 -24.72 8.21 -6.66
CA PHE A 252 -23.25 8.24 -6.72
C PHE A 252 -22.72 7.05 -7.50
N PHE A 253 -22.07 7.33 -8.61
CA PHE A 253 -21.53 6.33 -9.52
C PHE A 253 -20.00 6.30 -9.48
N GLU A 254 -19.44 5.11 -9.66
CA GLU A 254 -18.01 4.92 -9.88
C GLU A 254 -17.80 4.01 -11.10
N THR A 255 -16.70 4.24 -11.80
CA THR A 255 -16.31 3.40 -12.95
C THR A 255 -15.08 2.58 -12.57
N LEU A 256 -15.18 1.28 -12.76
CA LEU A 256 -14.13 0.31 -12.54
C LEU A 256 -13.67 -0.26 -13.87
N VAL A 257 -12.36 -0.53 -13.98
CA VAL A 257 -11.76 -1.28 -15.08
C VAL A 257 -11.23 -2.59 -14.53
N THR A 258 -11.54 -3.69 -15.21
CA THR A 258 -11.19 -5.05 -14.78
C THR A 258 -10.96 -5.97 -15.98
N ASN A 259 -10.14 -7.01 -15.78
CA ASN A 259 -9.99 -8.14 -16.70
C ASN A 259 -10.70 -9.42 -16.17
N THR A 260 -11.64 -9.27 -15.23
CA THR A 260 -12.41 -10.39 -14.66
C THR A 260 -13.83 -10.42 -15.20
N ASP A 261 -14.46 -11.59 -15.13
CA ASP A 261 -15.88 -11.81 -15.50
C ASP A 261 -16.83 -11.63 -14.31
N TYR A 262 -16.39 -11.03 -13.21
CA TYR A 262 -17.24 -10.82 -12.03
C TYR A 262 -18.43 -9.91 -12.35
N SER A 263 -19.59 -10.22 -11.74
CA SER A 263 -20.77 -9.36 -11.86
C SER A 263 -20.50 -7.96 -11.25
N PRO A 264 -21.25 -6.92 -11.67
CA PRO A 264 -21.13 -5.58 -11.09
C PRO A 264 -21.28 -5.56 -9.56
N GLU A 265 -22.18 -6.40 -9.00
CA GLU A 265 -22.38 -6.52 -7.56
C GLU A 265 -21.14 -7.09 -6.87
N LYS A 266 -20.53 -8.11 -7.48
CA LYS A 266 -19.30 -8.71 -6.97
C LYS A 266 -18.11 -7.74 -7.05
N LEU A 267 -18.02 -6.98 -8.14
CA LEU A 267 -17.00 -5.93 -8.28
C LEU A 267 -17.17 -4.84 -7.22
N LYS A 268 -18.40 -4.43 -6.92
CA LYS A 268 -18.72 -3.46 -5.85
C LYS A 268 -18.30 -4.00 -4.49
N GLU A 269 -18.60 -5.24 -4.17
CA GLU A 269 -18.20 -5.92 -2.93
C GLU A 269 -16.67 -5.94 -2.82
N LEU A 270 -15.99 -6.47 -3.84
CA LEU A 270 -14.54 -6.60 -3.85
C LEU A 270 -13.84 -5.24 -3.76
N TYR A 271 -14.31 -4.24 -4.49
CA TYR A 271 -13.72 -2.91 -4.43
C TYR A 271 -13.84 -2.28 -3.03
N ALA A 272 -14.92 -2.56 -2.30
CA ALA A 272 -15.07 -2.11 -0.92
C ALA A 272 -13.99 -2.68 0.03
N TYR A 273 -13.45 -3.88 -0.23
CA TYR A 273 -12.35 -4.45 0.54
C TYR A 273 -11.06 -3.64 0.45
N ARG A 274 -10.85 -2.85 -0.60
CA ARG A 274 -9.68 -1.96 -0.75
C ARG A 274 -9.44 -1.08 0.48
N TRP A 275 -10.50 -0.67 1.19
CA TRP A 275 -10.37 0.09 2.44
C TRP A 275 -9.53 -0.60 3.52
N GLY A 276 -9.31 -1.90 3.40
CA GLY A 276 -8.45 -2.66 4.30
C GLY A 276 -7.03 -2.11 4.36
N ILE A 277 -6.42 -1.75 3.22
CA ILE A 277 -5.06 -1.19 3.19
C ILE A 277 -4.98 0.22 3.80
N GLU A 278 -5.98 1.08 3.59
CA GLU A 278 -6.03 2.40 4.24
C GLU A 278 -6.13 2.28 5.76
N THR A 279 -6.92 1.31 6.23
CA THR A 279 -7.04 0.98 7.65
C THR A 279 -5.73 0.44 8.21
N SER A 280 -5.05 -0.44 7.46
CA SER A 280 -3.76 -1.00 7.86
C SER A 280 -2.67 0.06 7.98
N PHE A 281 -2.61 1.04 7.07
CA PHE A 281 -1.70 2.18 7.20
C PHE A 281 -2.00 3.04 8.43
N ARG A 282 -3.26 3.22 8.78
CA ARG A 282 -3.63 3.90 10.03
C ARG A 282 -3.12 3.14 11.25
N ASP A 283 -3.32 1.83 11.29
CA ASP A 283 -2.84 0.98 12.38
C ASP A 283 -1.31 0.95 12.43
N LEU A 284 -0.64 0.90 11.29
CA LEU A 284 0.81 0.97 11.16
C LEU A 284 1.36 2.31 11.70
N LYS A 285 0.72 3.43 11.35
CA LYS A 285 1.14 4.76 11.80
C LYS A 285 0.93 4.99 13.28
N TYR A 286 -0.21 4.60 13.82
CA TYR A 286 -0.62 4.97 15.17
C TYR A 286 -0.48 3.82 16.18
N SER A 287 -0.90 2.60 15.87
CA SER A 287 -0.81 1.47 16.80
C SER A 287 0.61 0.88 16.84
N ILE A 288 1.22 0.71 15.68
CA ILE A 288 2.62 0.25 15.56
C ILE A 288 3.62 1.38 15.80
N GLY A 289 3.24 2.64 15.50
CA GLY A 289 4.09 3.80 15.75
C GLY A 289 5.06 4.12 14.63
N LEU A 290 4.67 3.95 13.36
CA LEU A 290 5.50 4.33 12.20
C LEU A 290 5.79 5.84 12.14
N THR A 291 5.04 6.67 12.85
CA THR A 291 5.28 8.12 12.96
C THR A 291 6.33 8.50 14.00
N HIS A 292 6.81 7.53 14.80
CA HIS A 292 7.77 7.76 15.89
C HIS A 292 9.12 7.13 15.55
N PHE A 293 10.11 7.97 15.26
CA PHE A 293 11.46 7.54 14.93
C PHE A 293 12.45 7.88 16.05
N HIS A 294 13.31 6.91 16.39
CA HIS A 294 14.45 7.11 17.29
C HIS A 294 15.70 7.53 16.51
N ALA A 295 15.75 7.18 15.22
CA ALA A 295 16.85 7.55 14.34
C ALA A 295 16.61 8.91 13.69
N LYS A 296 17.72 9.65 13.46
CA LYS A 296 17.72 10.90 12.67
C LYS A 296 18.33 10.73 11.29
N LYS A 297 19.22 9.75 11.11
CA LYS A 297 19.88 9.46 9.83
C LYS A 297 19.02 8.50 9.02
N LYS A 298 18.98 8.69 7.69
CA LYS A 298 18.18 7.89 6.75
C LYS A 298 18.34 6.38 6.94
N GLU A 299 19.60 5.91 7.11
CA GLU A 299 19.89 4.49 7.32
C GLU A 299 19.12 3.90 8.53
N GLY A 300 19.13 4.60 9.67
CA GLY A 300 18.40 4.16 10.86
C GLY A 300 16.89 4.31 10.73
N ILE A 301 16.41 5.31 9.98
CA ILE A 301 14.99 5.49 9.68
C ILE A 301 14.48 4.30 8.85
N LEU A 302 15.22 3.90 7.81
CA LEU A 302 14.87 2.74 6.98
C LEU A 302 14.85 1.43 7.79
N GLN A 303 15.81 1.25 8.74
CA GLN A 303 15.76 0.12 9.68
C GLN A 303 14.44 0.10 10.46
N GLU A 304 14.03 1.26 11.01
CA GLU A 304 12.80 1.36 11.80
C GLU A 304 11.55 1.15 10.95
N ILE A 305 11.52 1.62 9.70
CA ILE A 305 10.38 1.37 8.81
C ILE A 305 10.19 -0.13 8.60
N TYR A 306 11.22 -0.85 8.16
CA TYR A 306 11.11 -2.31 7.98
C TYR A 306 10.75 -3.00 9.29
N ALA A 307 11.32 -2.57 10.41
CA ALA A 307 10.99 -3.12 11.73
C ALA A 307 9.50 -2.92 12.09
N ARG A 308 8.90 -1.77 11.74
CA ARG A 308 7.46 -1.53 11.95
C ARG A 308 6.58 -2.43 11.08
N PHE A 309 6.94 -2.64 9.83
CA PHE A 309 6.22 -3.57 8.94
C PHE A 309 6.34 -5.02 9.42
N ILE A 310 7.53 -5.45 9.85
CA ILE A 310 7.72 -6.78 10.47
C ILE A 310 6.82 -6.92 11.71
N ASN A 311 6.85 -5.93 12.58
CA ASN A 311 6.06 -5.96 13.82
C ASN A 311 4.56 -6.00 13.51
N PHE A 312 4.09 -5.25 12.51
CA PHE A 312 2.71 -5.29 12.05
C PHE A 312 2.32 -6.71 11.59
N ASN A 313 3.10 -7.31 10.69
CA ASN A 313 2.84 -8.64 10.16
C ASN A 313 2.83 -9.70 11.28
N VAL A 314 3.83 -9.67 12.16
CA VAL A 314 3.91 -10.60 13.30
C VAL A 314 2.70 -10.43 14.23
N CYS A 315 2.31 -9.18 14.56
CA CYS A 315 1.13 -8.92 15.40
C CYS A 315 -0.15 -9.41 14.74
N LYS A 316 -0.35 -9.15 13.44
CA LYS A 316 -1.52 -9.64 12.70
C LYS A 316 -1.56 -11.18 12.66
N TRP A 317 -0.43 -11.81 12.38
CA TRP A 317 -0.33 -13.26 12.37
C TRP A 317 -0.61 -13.87 13.75
N LEU A 318 -0.02 -13.34 14.82
CA LEU A 318 -0.29 -13.82 16.19
C LEU A 318 -1.76 -13.63 16.58
N THR A 319 -2.36 -12.49 16.25
CA THR A 319 -3.75 -12.21 16.58
C THR A 319 -4.74 -13.06 15.80
N SER A 320 -4.41 -13.48 14.58
CA SER A 320 -5.28 -14.36 13.78
C SER A 320 -5.45 -15.78 14.38
N HIS A 321 -4.55 -16.19 15.28
CA HIS A 321 -4.60 -17.48 15.97
C HIS A 321 -5.35 -17.42 17.32
N VAL A 322 -5.77 -16.22 17.75
CA VAL A 322 -6.47 -16.07 19.04
C VAL A 322 -7.97 -16.25 18.87
N ALA A 323 -8.51 -17.30 19.49
CA ALA A 323 -9.94 -17.56 19.45
C ALA A 323 -10.71 -16.59 20.36
N ILE A 324 -11.70 -15.90 19.78
CA ILE A 324 -12.60 -15.00 20.52
C ILE A 324 -13.88 -15.76 20.90
N LYS A 325 -14.16 -15.90 22.18
CA LYS A 325 -15.42 -16.48 22.69
C LYS A 325 -16.51 -15.42 22.69
N THR A 326 -17.26 -15.34 21.59
CA THR A 326 -18.32 -14.33 21.40
C THR A 326 -19.75 -14.83 21.69
N SER A 327 -19.95 -16.13 21.95
CA SER A 327 -21.27 -16.78 22.08
C SER A 327 -22.19 -16.19 23.15
N LYS A 328 -21.67 -15.44 24.12
CA LYS A 328 -22.45 -14.77 25.17
C LYS A 328 -22.54 -13.25 25.01
N LEU A 329 -22.00 -12.69 23.94
CA LEU A 329 -21.91 -11.24 23.77
C LEU A 329 -23.08 -10.74 22.90
N LYS A 330 -23.76 -9.67 23.37
CA LYS A 330 -24.89 -9.06 22.65
C LYS A 330 -24.51 -8.34 21.36
N GLN A 331 -23.22 -8.06 21.16
CA GLN A 331 -22.69 -7.30 20.02
C GLN A 331 -21.54 -8.06 19.36
N THR A 332 -21.22 -7.70 18.14
CA THR A 332 -20.07 -8.24 17.42
C THR A 332 -18.80 -7.52 17.89
N TYR A 333 -17.78 -8.29 18.20
CA TYR A 333 -16.49 -7.79 18.70
C TYR A 333 -15.36 -8.22 17.80
N LYS A 334 -14.30 -7.43 17.81
CA LYS A 334 -12.98 -7.77 17.21
C LYS A 334 -11.88 -7.48 18.22
N ILE A 335 -10.71 -8.07 17.99
CA ILE A 335 -9.52 -7.79 18.81
C ILE A 335 -9.19 -6.29 18.77
N CYS A 336 -8.91 -5.68 19.91
CA CYS A 336 -8.34 -4.34 20.00
C CYS A 336 -6.89 -4.39 19.54
N PHE A 337 -6.63 -4.01 18.29
CA PHE A 337 -5.30 -4.17 17.70
C PHE A 337 -4.21 -3.38 18.42
N SER A 338 -4.49 -2.18 18.94
CA SER A 338 -3.52 -1.40 19.72
C SER A 338 -3.06 -2.11 20.99
N ASP A 339 -3.99 -2.74 21.70
CA ASP A 339 -3.67 -3.50 22.92
C ASP A 339 -2.93 -4.80 22.57
N ALA A 340 -3.34 -5.46 21.47
CA ALA A 340 -2.64 -6.63 20.97
C ALA A 340 -1.18 -6.32 20.59
N VAL A 341 -0.92 -5.19 19.91
CA VAL A 341 0.44 -4.74 19.60
C VAL A 341 1.30 -4.57 20.84
N TYR A 342 0.75 -3.99 21.90
CA TYR A 342 1.47 -3.85 23.17
C TYR A 342 1.83 -5.22 23.77
N ALA A 343 0.89 -6.14 23.81
CA ALA A 343 1.11 -7.50 24.32
C ALA A 343 2.12 -8.28 23.46
N CYS A 344 2.00 -8.21 22.14
CA CYS A 344 2.96 -8.82 21.19
C CYS A 344 4.39 -8.30 21.41
N ARG A 345 4.57 -7.00 21.64
CA ARG A 345 5.91 -6.45 21.98
C ARG A 345 6.47 -7.02 23.27
N LYS A 346 5.66 -7.16 24.33
CA LYS A 346 6.09 -7.79 25.58
C LYS A 346 6.45 -9.26 25.38
N PHE A 347 5.69 -9.97 24.55
CA PHE A 347 5.99 -11.37 24.18
C PHE A 347 7.32 -11.47 23.41
N LEU A 348 7.53 -10.63 22.40
CA LEU A 348 8.78 -10.59 21.62
C LEU A 348 10.00 -10.17 22.45
N ARG A 349 9.78 -9.51 23.59
CA ARG A 349 10.80 -9.19 24.61
C ARG A 349 10.97 -10.30 25.66
N ASN A 350 10.34 -11.46 25.50
CA ASN A 350 10.30 -12.57 26.47
C ASN A 350 9.73 -12.18 27.86
N LYS A 351 8.85 -11.15 27.91
CA LYS A 351 8.20 -10.68 29.14
C LYS A 351 6.80 -11.25 29.33
N LEU A 352 6.27 -12.02 28.38
CA LEU A 352 5.02 -12.77 28.43
C LEU A 352 5.24 -14.16 27.84
N THR A 353 4.54 -15.16 28.41
CA THR A 353 4.40 -16.49 27.81
C THR A 353 3.34 -16.44 26.68
N SER A 354 3.30 -17.47 25.81
CA SER A 354 2.27 -17.58 24.78
C SER A 354 0.86 -17.63 25.36
N PHE A 355 0.67 -18.36 26.47
CA PHE A 355 -0.61 -18.42 27.19
C PHE A 355 -1.07 -17.06 27.74
N GLN A 356 -0.13 -16.28 28.32
CA GLN A 356 -0.42 -14.94 28.81
C GLN A 356 -0.77 -13.98 27.67
N LEU A 357 -0.07 -14.06 26.53
CA LEU A 357 -0.35 -13.29 25.34
C LEU A 357 -1.76 -13.58 24.82
N GLU A 358 -2.10 -14.85 24.59
CA GLU A 358 -3.41 -15.27 24.10
C GLU A 358 -4.53 -14.81 25.04
N THR A 359 -4.37 -15.06 26.36
CA THR A 359 -5.32 -14.66 27.38
C THR A 359 -5.55 -13.14 27.40
N TYR A 360 -4.47 -12.37 27.26
CA TYR A 360 -4.55 -10.90 27.21
C TYR A 360 -5.32 -10.44 25.98
N ILE A 361 -4.95 -10.91 24.78
CA ILE A 361 -5.58 -10.53 23.53
C ILE A 361 -7.08 -10.89 23.51
N ALA A 362 -7.42 -12.10 23.97
CA ALA A 362 -8.81 -12.58 24.01
C ALA A 362 -9.72 -11.75 24.93
N LYS A 363 -9.17 -11.08 25.93
CA LYS A 363 -9.90 -10.21 26.87
C LYS A 363 -10.06 -8.77 26.37
N HIS A 364 -9.15 -8.29 25.49
CA HIS A 364 -9.13 -6.91 25.03
C HIS A 364 -9.79 -6.79 23.67
N LEU A 365 -11.10 -6.59 23.67
CA LEU A 365 -11.95 -6.55 22.47
C LEU A 365 -12.50 -5.14 22.23
N SER A 366 -12.72 -4.81 20.98
CA SER A 366 -13.39 -3.59 20.52
C SER A 366 -14.71 -3.92 19.85
N ILE A 367 -15.76 -3.14 20.10
CA ILE A 367 -17.08 -3.32 19.51
C ILE A 367 -17.01 -2.96 18.03
N ILE A 368 -17.52 -3.83 17.16
CA ILE A 368 -17.79 -3.52 15.76
C ILE A 368 -19.09 -2.74 15.69
N ARG A 369 -19.04 -1.52 15.19
CA ARG A 369 -20.22 -0.66 14.97
C ARG A 369 -20.48 -0.60 13.46
N PRO A 370 -21.36 -1.46 12.90
CA PRO A 370 -21.69 -1.42 11.50
C PRO A 370 -22.37 -0.08 11.15
N ASN A 371 -22.26 0.34 9.91
CA ASN A 371 -22.91 1.55 9.35
C ASN A 371 -22.49 2.89 9.96
N ARG A 372 -21.42 2.94 10.76
CA ARG A 372 -20.90 4.21 11.29
C ARG A 372 -20.01 4.87 10.25
N THR A 373 -20.53 5.87 9.57
CA THR A 373 -19.77 6.70 8.63
C THR A 373 -19.36 8.01 9.30
N PHE A 374 -18.11 8.44 9.07
CA PHE A 374 -17.65 9.77 9.47
C PHE A 374 -17.33 10.56 8.21
N GLN A 375 -17.79 11.81 8.15
CA GLN A 375 -17.34 12.72 7.11
C GLN A 375 -15.82 12.91 7.22
N ARG A 376 -15.12 12.75 6.09
CA ARG A 376 -13.68 12.98 6.04
C ARG A 376 -13.41 14.46 6.27
N LYS A 377 -12.87 14.82 7.43
CA LYS A 377 -12.39 16.19 7.66
C LYS A 377 -11.18 16.41 6.75
N ILE A 378 -11.32 17.26 5.76
CA ILE A 378 -10.21 17.73 4.93
C ILE A 378 -9.37 18.64 5.85
N LYS A 379 -8.37 18.03 6.49
CA LYS A 379 -7.34 18.82 7.18
C LYS A 379 -6.36 19.27 6.11
N SER A 380 -6.06 20.56 6.07
CA SER A 380 -4.90 21.05 5.33
C SER A 380 -3.67 20.24 5.79
N LYS A 381 -2.81 19.84 4.86
CA LYS A 381 -1.51 19.23 5.18
C LYS A 381 -0.61 20.32 5.79
N ALA A 382 -0.98 20.84 6.96
CA ALA A 382 -0.10 21.71 7.71
C ALA A 382 1.10 20.86 8.17
N PRO A 383 2.33 21.36 7.99
CA PRO A 383 3.49 20.67 8.51
C PRO A 383 3.35 20.56 10.01
N VAL A 384 3.15 19.38 10.51
CA VAL A 384 3.13 19.13 11.95
C VAL A 384 4.59 19.18 12.41
N SER A 385 5.01 20.34 12.88
CA SER A 385 6.39 20.57 13.33
C SER A 385 6.76 19.75 14.57
N PHE A 386 5.83 19.07 15.22
CA PHE A 386 6.02 18.44 16.53
C PHE A 386 5.33 17.07 16.67
N THR A 387 5.54 16.16 15.74
CA THR A 387 5.23 14.74 15.98
C THR A 387 6.37 14.03 16.68
N TYR A 388 7.23 14.79 17.33
CA TYR A 388 8.26 14.11 18.02
C TYR A 388 8.19 14.24 19.46
N ARG A 389 8.67 13.22 19.98
CA ARG A 389 9.36 13.14 21.23
C ARG A 389 8.57 13.80 22.34
N VAL A 390 7.86 13.01 22.98
CA VAL A 390 7.90 13.17 24.42
C VAL A 390 9.39 13.11 24.78
N THR A 391 10.01 14.26 24.96
CA THR A 391 11.34 14.39 25.54
C THR A 391 11.33 13.79 26.95
#